data_a479185e531dd41df3438130ef723bf0
#
_entry.id   a479185e531dd41df3438130ef723bf0
#
_cell.length_a   1.000
_cell.length_b   1.000
_cell.length_c   1.000
_cell.angle_alpha   90.00
_cell.angle_beta   90.00
_cell.angle_gamma   90.00
#
_symmetry.space_group_name_H-M   'P 1'
#
loop_
_entity.id
_entity.type
_entity.pdbx_description
1 polymer ?
#
loop_
_entity_poly.entity_id
_entity_poly.type
_entity_poly.pdbx_seq_one_letter_code
_entity_poly.pdbx_strand_id
1 'polypeptide(L)'
;TRYQYRPDYRYAVLLYGHQSEGRNLMHLAVVNLMGECVWRKEEYFDEILVESFEAVLDDVIGRFPEIGLLAFGLPGEVVDDVVTIHDYQALVGPEFMAHYKERYHLPVVFENDINAMTYGACREGDVEKATVAGIYLPRIYPPGAGLVIQGKIYYGTSHCAGELAGLPVPVSWDSLDYGRENDVLENLKLLTAVYGFTVAPETLIFYGDFFTEELQEQLRAYSGKLLEGKFHMDLIFAENLERDYEEGMKRLALEALWEEME
;
A
#
# COMPACT_ATOMS: atom_id res chain seq x y z
N THR A 1 8.33 5.95 40.55
CA THR A 1 7.40 6.66 39.66
C THR A 1 6.77 5.62 38.77
N ARG A 2 5.45 5.49 38.74
CA ARG A 2 4.76 4.66 37.74
C ARG A 2 4.39 5.58 36.59
N TYR A 3 4.92 5.32 35.40
CA TYR A 3 4.47 5.95 34.18
C TYR A 3 3.20 5.22 33.71
N GLN A 4 2.16 5.98 33.44
CA GLN A 4 0.95 5.46 32.83
C GLN A 4 0.99 5.84 31.36
N TYR A 5 0.99 4.82 30.49
CA TYR A 5 0.83 5.01 29.07
C TYR A 5 -0.57 5.56 28.77
N ARG A 6 -0.66 6.59 27.95
CA ARG A 6 -1.91 7.20 27.50
C ARG A 6 -2.02 7.03 25.99
N PRO A 7 -2.76 6.01 25.53
CA PRO A 7 -2.93 5.77 24.08
C PRO A 7 -3.51 6.98 23.35
N ASP A 8 -4.44 7.68 24.03
CA ASP A 8 -5.18 8.82 23.47
C ASP A 8 -4.49 10.18 23.71
N TYR A 9 -3.18 10.17 23.93
CA TYR A 9 -2.40 11.42 24.05
C TYR A 9 -2.20 12.12 22.72
N ARG A 10 -2.12 11.36 21.62
CA ARG A 10 -2.04 11.83 20.25
C ARG A 10 -2.77 10.86 19.32
N TYR A 11 -3.22 11.37 18.19
CA TYR A 11 -3.88 10.60 17.15
C TYR A 11 -3.23 10.88 15.80
N ALA A 12 -3.31 9.91 14.90
CA ALA A 12 -3.08 10.10 13.48
C ALA A 12 -4.39 9.94 12.70
N VAL A 13 -4.58 10.73 11.66
CA VAL A 13 -5.63 10.51 10.67
C VAL A 13 -5.04 9.71 9.52
N LEU A 14 -5.65 8.59 9.21
CA LEU A 14 -5.40 7.82 8.01
C LEU A 14 -6.46 8.15 6.98
N LEU A 15 -6.04 8.50 5.78
CA LEU A 15 -6.90 8.69 4.63
C LEU A 15 -6.29 7.88 3.48
N TYR A 16 -6.94 6.78 3.11
CA TYR A 16 -6.43 5.87 2.10
C TYR A 16 -7.56 5.34 1.25
N GLY A 17 -7.25 4.97 0.02
CA GLY A 17 -8.30 4.50 -0.86
C GLY A 17 -7.82 4.00 -2.20
N HIS A 18 -8.77 3.45 -2.94
CA HIS A 18 -8.57 2.85 -4.25
C HIS A 18 -9.83 3.02 -5.10
N GLN A 19 -9.72 2.71 -6.38
CA GLN A 19 -10.88 2.65 -7.26
C GLN A 19 -11.69 1.37 -7.00
N SER A 20 -12.99 1.54 -6.75
CA SER A 20 -13.96 0.46 -6.58
C SER A 20 -15.19 0.76 -7.43
N GLU A 21 -15.60 -0.18 -8.28
CA GLU A 21 -16.79 -0.07 -9.15
C GLU A 21 -16.83 1.24 -9.99
N GLY A 22 -15.67 1.72 -10.43
CA GLY A 22 -15.54 2.95 -11.23
C GLY A 22 -15.67 4.26 -10.44
N ARG A 23 -15.67 4.20 -9.12
CA ARG A 23 -15.63 5.35 -8.21
C ARG A 23 -14.43 5.24 -7.27
N ASN A 24 -14.02 6.36 -6.68
CA ASN A 24 -12.94 6.39 -5.72
C ASN A 24 -13.51 6.15 -4.31
N LEU A 25 -13.27 4.97 -3.75
CA LEU A 25 -13.61 4.66 -2.36
C LEU A 25 -12.46 5.12 -1.46
N MET A 26 -12.77 6.03 -0.54
CA MET A 26 -11.82 6.52 0.47
C MET A 26 -12.24 6.05 1.86
N HIS A 27 -11.29 5.46 2.56
CA HIS A 27 -11.39 5.11 3.96
C HIS A 27 -10.70 6.17 4.80
N LEU A 28 -11.39 6.61 5.84
CA LEU A 28 -10.84 7.55 6.81
C LEU A 28 -10.89 6.89 8.19
N ALA A 29 -9.79 6.94 8.91
CA ALA A 29 -9.72 6.43 10.26
C ALA A 29 -8.90 7.37 11.15
N VAL A 30 -9.31 7.48 12.42
CA VAL A 30 -8.50 8.10 13.47
C VAL A 30 -7.96 6.99 14.34
N VAL A 31 -6.65 6.93 14.49
CA VAL A 31 -5.98 5.92 15.31
C VAL A 31 -5.21 6.57 16.44
N ASN A 32 -5.22 5.93 17.62
CA ASN A 32 -4.42 6.35 18.77
C ASN A 32 -2.99 5.79 18.70
N LEU A 33 -2.15 6.11 19.69
CA LEU A 33 -0.75 5.67 19.74
C LEU A 33 -0.54 4.15 19.85
N MET A 34 -1.60 3.37 20.07
CA MET A 34 -1.57 1.91 20.01
C MET A 34 -2.09 1.34 18.68
N GLY A 35 -2.44 2.20 17.72
CA GLY A 35 -3.04 1.78 16.46
C GLY A 35 -4.50 1.35 16.58
N GLU A 36 -5.15 1.62 17.73
CA GLU A 36 -6.57 1.35 17.89
C GLU A 36 -7.38 2.40 17.13
N CYS A 37 -8.29 1.95 16.27
CA CYS A 37 -9.19 2.83 15.53
C CYS A 37 -10.29 3.36 16.44
N VAL A 38 -10.28 4.66 16.72
CA VAL A 38 -11.26 5.33 17.58
C VAL A 38 -12.40 5.98 16.80
N TRP A 39 -12.23 6.19 15.50
CA TRP A 39 -13.24 6.71 14.59
C TRP A 39 -12.97 6.23 13.16
N ARG A 40 -14.05 6.04 12.39
CA ARG A 40 -13.97 5.57 11.01
C ARG A 40 -15.10 6.15 10.16
N LYS A 41 -14.81 6.41 8.89
CA LYS A 41 -15.77 6.78 7.85
C LYS A 41 -15.31 6.22 6.50
N GLU A 42 -16.26 5.89 5.65
CA GLU A 42 -16.04 5.60 4.23
C GLU A 42 -16.78 6.64 3.40
N GLU A 43 -16.19 7.06 2.31
CA GLU A 43 -16.75 8.05 1.41
C GLU A 43 -16.38 7.77 -0.04
N TYR A 44 -17.33 7.96 -0.94
CA TYR A 44 -17.13 7.82 -2.38
C TYR A 44 -16.97 9.17 -3.03
N PHE A 45 -15.92 9.32 -3.83
CA PHE A 45 -15.64 10.51 -4.62
C PHE A 45 -15.73 10.19 -6.11
N ASP A 46 -16.40 11.02 -6.88
CA ASP A 46 -16.44 10.88 -8.34
C ASP A 46 -15.12 11.37 -8.95
N GLU A 47 -14.50 12.40 -8.34
CA GLU A 47 -13.21 12.94 -8.71
C GLU A 47 -12.41 13.29 -7.45
N ILE A 48 -11.09 13.08 -7.50
CA ILE A 48 -10.16 13.46 -6.42
C ILE A 48 -9.40 14.71 -6.86
N LEU A 49 -9.61 15.80 -6.14
CA LEU A 49 -8.93 17.08 -6.29
C LEU A 49 -8.11 17.38 -5.03
N VAL A 50 -7.26 18.40 -5.08
CA VAL A 50 -6.43 18.79 -3.93
C VAL A 50 -7.29 19.04 -2.68
N GLU A 51 -8.44 19.70 -2.83
CA GLU A 51 -9.31 20.11 -1.74
C GLU A 51 -10.35 19.05 -1.34
N SER A 52 -10.37 17.88 -2.00
CA SER A 52 -11.45 16.88 -1.82
C SER A 52 -11.64 16.42 -0.38
N PHE A 53 -10.60 16.45 0.42
CA PHE A 53 -10.65 15.91 1.79
C PHE A 53 -10.83 16.98 2.88
N GLU A 54 -10.90 18.28 2.51
CA GLU A 54 -11.00 19.36 3.49
C GLU A 54 -12.19 19.22 4.43
N ALA A 55 -13.38 19.01 3.88
CA ALA A 55 -14.62 19.01 4.68
C ALA A 55 -14.61 17.91 5.75
N VAL A 56 -14.10 16.72 5.41
CA VAL A 56 -14.02 15.60 6.36
C VAL A 56 -12.89 15.81 7.35
N LEU A 57 -11.75 16.35 6.93
CA LEU A 57 -10.62 16.63 7.82
C LEU A 57 -10.95 17.76 8.80
N ASP A 58 -11.65 18.83 8.36
CA ASP A 58 -12.12 19.91 9.23
C ASP A 58 -13.05 19.36 10.35
N ASP A 59 -13.98 18.45 9.99
CA ASP A 59 -14.88 17.81 10.96
C ASP A 59 -14.09 16.92 11.94
N VAL A 60 -13.19 16.09 11.44
CA VAL A 60 -12.43 15.12 12.26
C VAL A 60 -11.44 15.84 13.19
N ILE A 61 -10.70 16.83 12.69
CA ILE A 61 -9.77 17.62 13.51
C ILE A 61 -10.51 18.41 14.57
N GLY A 62 -11.72 18.94 14.24
CA GLY A 62 -12.58 19.59 15.22
C GLY A 62 -13.06 18.65 16.34
N ARG A 63 -13.21 17.37 16.08
CA ARG A 63 -13.62 16.34 17.08
C ARG A 63 -12.46 15.80 17.92
N PHE A 64 -11.27 15.74 17.31
CA PHE A 64 -10.06 15.18 17.92
C PHE A 64 -8.93 16.21 17.87
N PRO A 65 -8.92 17.20 18.78
CA PRO A 65 -7.92 18.26 18.78
C PRO A 65 -6.49 17.78 19.05
N GLU A 66 -6.34 16.55 19.54
CA GLU A 66 -5.04 15.90 19.77
C GLU A 66 -4.46 15.23 18.52
N ILE A 67 -5.08 15.36 17.34
CA ILE A 67 -4.51 14.89 16.08
C ILE A 67 -3.16 15.58 15.86
N GLY A 68 -2.14 14.79 15.62
CA GLY A 68 -0.76 15.24 15.44
C GLY A 68 -0.17 14.91 14.08
N LEU A 69 -0.89 14.17 13.21
CA LEU A 69 -0.38 13.74 11.91
C LEU A 69 -1.52 13.40 10.94
N LEU A 70 -1.33 13.72 9.67
CA LEU A 70 -2.16 13.28 8.56
C LEU A 70 -1.35 12.29 7.69
N ALA A 71 -1.93 11.11 7.42
CA ALA A 71 -1.32 10.10 6.56
C ALA A 71 -2.23 9.79 5.37
N PHE A 72 -1.72 10.02 4.17
CA PHE A 72 -2.41 9.73 2.92
C PHE A 72 -1.83 8.48 2.28
N GLY A 73 -2.68 7.51 1.97
CA GLY A 73 -2.37 6.32 1.18
C GLY A 73 -3.14 6.39 -0.14
N LEU A 74 -2.47 6.66 -1.24
CA LEU A 74 -3.12 6.85 -2.54
C LEU A 74 -2.25 6.26 -3.66
N PRO A 75 -2.87 5.80 -4.78
CA PRO A 75 -2.11 5.38 -5.96
C PRO A 75 -1.27 6.53 -6.49
N GLY A 76 0.04 6.45 -6.38
CA GLY A 76 0.96 7.50 -6.83
C GLY A 76 2.26 7.54 -6.03
N GLU A 77 3.15 8.42 -6.45
CA GLU A 77 4.47 8.57 -5.86
C GLU A 77 4.72 10.02 -5.44
N VAL A 78 5.31 10.19 -4.27
CA VAL A 78 5.75 11.51 -3.76
C VAL A 78 7.26 11.49 -3.54
N VAL A 79 7.95 12.45 -4.14
CA VAL A 79 9.39 12.67 -3.97
C VAL A 79 9.63 14.10 -3.56
N ASP A 80 10.30 14.32 -2.44
CA ASP A 80 10.58 15.65 -1.89
C ASP A 80 9.33 16.55 -1.80
N ASP A 81 8.23 16.01 -1.25
CA ASP A 81 6.92 16.67 -1.13
C ASP A 81 6.24 17.02 -2.46
N VAL A 82 6.70 16.48 -3.57
CA VAL A 82 6.09 16.68 -4.89
C VAL A 82 5.45 15.38 -5.35
N VAL A 83 4.16 15.41 -5.65
CA VAL A 83 3.47 14.29 -6.30
C VAL A 83 3.97 14.18 -7.74
N THR A 84 4.65 13.09 -8.06
CA THR A 84 5.35 12.92 -9.35
C THR A 84 4.60 12.01 -10.32
N ILE A 85 4.02 10.94 -9.82
CA ILE A 85 3.21 9.97 -10.58
C ILE A 85 1.91 9.79 -9.81
N HIS A 86 0.79 9.86 -10.48
CA HIS A 86 -0.48 9.63 -9.84
C HIS A 86 -1.59 9.28 -10.84
N ASP A 87 -2.45 8.34 -10.47
CA ASP A 87 -3.67 8.04 -11.22
C ASP A 87 -4.65 9.23 -11.19
N TYR A 88 -4.59 10.05 -10.13
CA TYR A 88 -5.35 11.29 -10.00
C TYR A 88 -4.54 12.48 -10.48
N GLN A 89 -4.63 12.80 -11.76
CA GLN A 89 -3.82 13.84 -12.41
C GLN A 89 -3.92 15.24 -11.75
N ALA A 90 -5.03 15.54 -11.09
CA ALA A 90 -5.21 16.80 -10.37
C ALA A 90 -4.31 16.93 -9.12
N LEU A 91 -3.69 15.83 -8.66
CA LEU A 91 -2.80 15.83 -7.51
C LEU A 91 -1.33 15.99 -7.88
N VAL A 92 -0.98 15.88 -9.17
CA VAL A 92 0.42 15.97 -9.63
C VAL A 92 0.97 17.38 -9.42
N GLY A 93 2.11 17.48 -8.74
CA GLY A 93 2.77 18.74 -8.39
C GLY A 93 3.00 18.88 -6.88
N PRO A 94 3.50 20.03 -6.45
CA PRO A 94 3.76 20.30 -5.03
C PRO A 94 2.50 20.70 -4.24
N GLU A 95 1.41 21.02 -4.94
CA GLU A 95 0.23 21.67 -4.36
C GLU A 95 -0.46 20.80 -3.30
N PHE A 96 -0.56 19.50 -3.54
CA PHE A 96 -1.26 18.59 -2.63
C PHE A 96 -0.60 18.55 -1.25
N MET A 97 0.71 18.27 -1.19
CA MET A 97 1.45 18.18 0.07
C MET A 97 1.50 19.53 0.79
N ALA A 98 1.78 20.61 0.04
CA ALA A 98 1.82 21.96 0.57
C ALA A 98 0.47 22.39 1.16
N HIS A 99 -0.63 22.11 0.45
CA HIS A 99 -1.99 22.49 0.85
C HIS A 99 -2.33 21.94 2.24
N TYR A 100 -2.15 20.65 2.48
CA TYR A 100 -2.53 20.03 3.76
C TYR A 100 -1.57 20.40 4.89
N LYS A 101 -0.27 20.54 4.62
CA LYS A 101 0.70 21.05 5.60
C LYS A 101 0.39 22.49 6.05
N GLU A 102 0.09 23.37 5.11
CA GLU A 102 -0.20 24.78 5.39
C GLU A 102 -1.56 24.97 6.07
N ARG A 103 -2.60 24.24 5.61
CA ARG A 103 -3.95 24.39 6.15
C ARG A 103 -4.05 23.95 7.61
N TYR A 104 -3.50 22.79 7.93
CA TYR A 104 -3.67 22.17 9.26
C TYR A 104 -2.49 22.36 10.20
N HIS A 105 -1.35 22.86 9.70
CA HIS A 105 -0.11 22.98 10.47
C HIS A 105 0.31 21.66 11.13
N LEU A 106 0.09 20.55 10.44
CA LEU A 106 0.41 19.20 10.87
C LEU A 106 1.43 18.56 9.91
N PRO A 107 2.27 17.65 10.40
CA PRO A 107 3.03 16.76 9.54
C PRO A 107 2.11 15.96 8.63
N VAL A 108 2.55 15.78 7.39
CA VAL A 108 1.82 15.00 6.37
C VAL A 108 2.74 13.90 5.85
N VAL A 109 2.29 12.67 5.96
CA VAL A 109 2.88 11.48 5.34
C VAL A 109 2.06 11.10 4.12
N PHE A 110 2.74 10.71 3.06
CA PHE A 110 2.12 10.15 1.87
C PHE A 110 2.82 8.83 1.54
N GLU A 111 2.04 7.80 1.23
CA GLU A 111 2.58 6.53 0.77
C GLU A 111 1.76 5.97 -0.38
N ASN A 112 2.46 5.30 -1.29
CA ASN A 112 1.84 4.55 -2.38
C ASN A 112 1.00 3.40 -1.81
N ASP A 113 -0.15 3.12 -2.44
CA ASP A 113 -1.09 2.09 -2.01
C ASP A 113 -0.45 0.69 -1.94
N ILE A 114 0.31 0.30 -2.97
CA ILE A 114 0.92 -1.04 -3.03
C ILE A 114 2.06 -1.17 -2.02
N ASN A 115 2.84 -0.12 -1.82
CA ASN A 115 3.88 -0.07 -0.79
C ASN A 115 3.27 -0.23 0.60
N ALA A 116 2.22 0.54 0.89
CA ALA A 116 1.51 0.45 2.17
C ALA A 116 0.91 -0.96 2.39
N MET A 117 0.23 -1.54 1.38
CA MET A 117 -0.28 -2.92 1.45
C MET A 117 0.83 -3.94 1.75
N THR A 118 1.95 -3.84 1.03
CA THR A 118 3.08 -4.77 1.22
C THR A 118 3.68 -4.64 2.61
N TYR A 119 3.79 -3.40 3.12
CA TYR A 119 4.28 -3.14 4.46
C TYR A 119 3.32 -3.65 5.54
N GLY A 120 2.03 -3.49 5.35
CA GLY A 120 1.01 -4.00 6.25
C GLY A 120 0.94 -5.52 6.31
N ALA A 121 1.26 -6.19 5.22
CA ALA A 121 1.31 -7.65 5.16
C ALA A 121 2.49 -8.27 5.93
N CYS A 122 3.49 -7.50 6.34
CA CYS A 122 4.59 -7.99 7.18
C CYS A 122 4.05 -8.50 8.52
N ARG A 123 4.52 -9.66 8.97
CA ARG A 123 4.06 -10.28 10.22
C ARG A 123 4.40 -9.39 11.42
N GLU A 124 3.42 -9.21 12.31
CA GLU A 124 3.64 -8.51 13.56
C GLU A 124 4.74 -9.18 14.39
N GLY A 125 5.66 -8.39 14.95
CA GLY A 125 6.81 -8.87 15.73
C GLY A 125 8.05 -9.25 14.90
N ASP A 126 7.94 -9.41 13.58
CA ASP A 126 9.06 -9.72 12.69
C ASP A 126 9.28 -8.66 11.60
N VAL A 127 8.58 -7.53 11.69
CA VAL A 127 8.61 -6.47 10.64
C VAL A 127 10.05 -6.03 10.32
N GLU A 128 10.87 -5.78 11.32
CA GLU A 128 12.25 -5.29 11.16
C GLU A 128 13.16 -6.21 10.32
N LYS A 129 12.80 -7.48 10.16
CA LYS A 129 13.59 -8.46 9.41
C LYS A 129 12.89 -8.92 8.14
N ALA A 130 11.62 -8.56 7.98
CA ALA A 130 10.80 -9.05 6.90
C ALA A 130 11.35 -8.65 5.52
N THR A 131 11.34 -9.60 4.60
CA THR A 131 11.54 -9.33 3.17
C THR A 131 10.32 -9.88 2.45
N VAL A 132 9.45 -8.97 2.03
CA VAL A 132 8.14 -9.26 1.44
C VAL A 132 8.03 -8.52 0.12
N ALA A 133 7.45 -9.18 -0.88
CA ALA A 133 7.03 -8.53 -2.13
C ALA A 133 5.52 -8.69 -2.28
N GLY A 134 4.82 -7.59 -2.53
CA GLY A 134 3.39 -7.58 -2.83
C GLY A 134 3.18 -7.13 -4.27
N ILE A 135 2.40 -7.88 -5.05
CA ILE A 135 2.09 -7.57 -6.44
C ILE A 135 0.58 -7.39 -6.55
N TYR A 136 0.15 -6.20 -6.92
CA TYR A 136 -1.26 -5.91 -7.20
C TYR A 136 -1.54 -6.01 -8.69
N LEU A 137 -2.54 -6.81 -9.05
CA LEU A 137 -2.96 -7.07 -10.41
C LEU A 137 -4.40 -6.56 -10.63
N PRO A 138 -4.59 -5.27 -10.83
CA PRO A 138 -5.91 -4.72 -11.15
C PRO A 138 -6.33 -5.16 -12.56
N ARG A 139 -7.66 -5.27 -12.78
CA ARG A 139 -8.15 -5.71 -14.10
C ARG A 139 -8.05 -4.65 -15.20
N ILE A 140 -7.92 -3.39 -14.82
CA ILE A 140 -8.05 -2.24 -15.74
C ILE A 140 -6.76 -1.41 -15.89
N TYR A 141 -5.76 -1.65 -15.05
CA TYR A 141 -4.45 -0.98 -15.09
C TYR A 141 -3.33 -2.02 -15.14
N PRO A 142 -2.14 -1.66 -15.62
CA PRO A 142 -0.97 -2.50 -15.45
C PRO A 142 -0.70 -2.80 -13.97
N PRO A 143 -0.13 -3.97 -13.66
CA PRO A 143 0.21 -4.31 -12.29
C PRO A 143 1.35 -3.45 -11.75
N GLY A 144 1.36 -3.28 -10.44
CA GLY A 144 2.45 -2.69 -9.69
C GLY A 144 2.90 -3.62 -8.56
N ALA A 145 4.06 -3.33 -7.98
CA ALA A 145 4.56 -4.09 -6.83
C ALA A 145 5.14 -3.17 -5.76
N GLY A 146 4.91 -3.54 -4.50
CA GLY A 146 5.61 -3.00 -3.34
C GLY A 146 6.71 -3.96 -2.87
N LEU A 147 7.77 -3.41 -2.35
CA LEU A 147 8.90 -4.17 -1.81
C LEU A 147 9.21 -3.72 -0.39
N VAL A 148 9.24 -4.67 0.52
CA VAL A 148 9.77 -4.48 1.87
C VAL A 148 11.03 -5.32 2.00
N ILE A 149 12.16 -4.70 2.28
CA ILE A 149 13.46 -5.36 2.44
C ILE A 149 14.01 -5.02 3.82
N GLN A 150 14.22 -6.06 4.65
CA GLN A 150 14.67 -5.88 6.02
C GLN A 150 13.81 -4.87 6.81
N GLY A 151 12.49 -5.02 6.65
CA GLY A 151 11.50 -4.23 7.37
C GLY A 151 11.31 -2.79 6.87
N LYS A 152 11.91 -2.44 5.76
CA LYS A 152 11.79 -1.09 5.19
C LYS A 152 11.23 -1.15 3.78
N ILE A 153 10.35 -0.24 3.45
CA ILE A 153 9.88 -0.06 2.08
C ILE A 153 11.08 0.30 1.19
N TYR A 154 11.22 -0.38 0.09
CA TYR A 154 12.28 -0.15 -0.87
C TYR A 154 11.74 0.59 -2.09
N TYR A 155 12.06 1.85 -2.20
CA TYR A 155 11.56 2.73 -3.27
C TYR A 155 12.35 2.64 -4.58
N GLY A 156 13.62 2.21 -4.51
CA GLY A 156 14.51 2.27 -5.68
C GLY A 156 14.91 3.70 -6.05
N THR A 157 15.51 3.83 -7.24
CA THR A 157 15.85 5.15 -7.79
C THR A 157 14.59 5.85 -8.29
N SER A 158 14.38 7.09 -7.87
CA SER A 158 13.20 7.90 -8.25
C SER A 158 11.86 7.22 -7.94
N HIS A 159 11.82 6.42 -6.89
CA HIS A 159 10.65 5.66 -6.46
C HIS A 159 10.06 4.71 -7.53
N CYS A 160 10.90 4.22 -8.44
CA CYS A 160 10.47 3.35 -9.54
C CYS A 160 10.61 1.84 -9.23
N ALA A 161 10.88 1.44 -7.98
CA ALA A 161 10.87 0.02 -7.63
C ALA A 161 9.44 -0.52 -7.69
N GLY A 162 9.26 -1.65 -8.38
CA GLY A 162 7.92 -2.25 -8.48
C GLY A 162 7.09 -1.83 -9.70
N GLU A 163 7.60 -0.96 -10.57
CA GLU A 163 6.96 -0.59 -11.82
C GLU A 163 6.98 -1.77 -12.81
N LEU A 164 5.89 -2.54 -12.86
CA LEU A 164 5.78 -3.76 -13.67
C LEU A 164 5.25 -3.51 -15.10
N ALA A 165 4.70 -2.33 -15.38
CA ALA A 165 4.13 -2.00 -16.69
C ALA A 165 5.11 -2.20 -17.83
N GLY A 166 6.38 -1.88 -17.62
CA GLY A 166 7.46 -2.02 -18.61
C GLY A 166 8.14 -3.39 -18.64
N LEU A 167 7.77 -4.33 -17.78
CA LEU A 167 8.39 -5.64 -17.74
C LEU A 167 7.98 -6.47 -18.97
N PRO A 168 8.94 -7.09 -19.70
CA PRO A 168 8.62 -7.95 -20.82
C PRO A 168 8.01 -9.27 -20.33
N VAL A 169 6.68 -9.33 -20.34
CA VAL A 169 5.89 -10.49 -19.93
C VAL A 169 5.46 -11.34 -21.13
N PRO A 170 5.18 -12.65 -20.95
CA PRO A 170 4.70 -13.52 -22.01
C PRO A 170 3.44 -13.02 -22.71
N VAL A 171 2.50 -12.47 -21.94
CA VAL A 171 1.29 -11.83 -22.47
C VAL A 171 1.26 -10.39 -22.01
N SER A 172 1.24 -9.43 -22.95
CA SER A 172 1.23 -7.99 -22.62
C SER A 172 0.07 -7.64 -21.67
N TRP A 173 0.34 -6.81 -20.66
CA TRP A 173 -0.66 -6.37 -19.69
C TRP A 173 -1.88 -5.72 -20.36
N ASP A 174 -1.68 -4.93 -21.42
CA ASP A 174 -2.76 -4.27 -22.17
C ASP A 174 -3.70 -5.22 -22.90
N SER A 175 -3.26 -6.46 -23.11
CA SER A 175 -4.04 -7.50 -23.82
C SER A 175 -4.38 -8.71 -22.98
N LEU A 176 -3.99 -8.71 -21.70
CA LEU A 176 -4.21 -9.83 -20.79
C LEU A 176 -5.72 -9.98 -20.49
N ASP A 177 -6.24 -11.13 -20.85
CA ASP A 177 -7.59 -11.55 -20.47
C ASP A 177 -7.51 -12.39 -19.19
N TYR A 178 -7.92 -11.85 -18.07
CA TYR A 178 -7.94 -12.54 -16.78
C TYR A 178 -8.86 -13.77 -16.72
N GLY A 179 -9.75 -13.95 -17.71
CA GLY A 179 -10.53 -15.17 -17.90
C GLY A 179 -9.74 -16.29 -18.59
N ARG A 180 -8.55 -16.01 -19.12
CA ARG A 180 -7.66 -17.00 -19.73
C ARG A 180 -6.57 -17.42 -18.74
N GLU A 181 -6.90 -18.38 -17.89
CA GLU A 181 -6.00 -18.80 -16.80
C GLU A 181 -4.57 -19.14 -17.25
N ASN A 182 -4.41 -19.76 -18.42
CA ASN A 182 -3.07 -20.10 -18.94
C ASN A 182 -2.23 -18.86 -19.22
N ASP A 183 -2.80 -17.80 -19.79
CA ASP A 183 -2.10 -16.56 -20.10
C ASP A 183 -1.70 -15.84 -18.79
N VAL A 184 -2.62 -15.80 -17.83
CA VAL A 184 -2.36 -15.27 -16.49
C VAL A 184 -1.26 -16.07 -15.80
N LEU A 185 -1.34 -17.40 -15.82
CA LEU A 185 -0.36 -18.30 -15.19
C LEU A 185 1.06 -18.08 -15.73
N GLU A 186 1.23 -17.89 -17.04
CA GLU A 186 2.55 -17.65 -17.63
C GLU A 186 3.15 -16.31 -17.16
N ASN A 187 2.34 -15.25 -17.05
CA ASN A 187 2.81 -14.00 -16.47
C ASN A 187 3.16 -14.13 -15.00
N LEU A 188 2.34 -14.81 -14.20
CA LEU A 188 2.60 -15.04 -12.78
C LEU A 188 3.84 -15.93 -12.54
N LYS A 189 4.11 -16.90 -13.39
CA LYS A 189 5.34 -17.70 -13.35
C LYS A 189 6.57 -16.82 -13.55
N LEU A 190 6.52 -15.91 -14.53
CA LEU A 190 7.61 -14.98 -14.75
C LEU A 190 7.82 -14.08 -13.53
N LEU A 191 6.77 -13.47 -12.98
CA LEU A 191 6.86 -12.64 -11.78
C LEU A 191 7.43 -13.42 -10.59
N THR A 192 6.94 -14.65 -10.37
CA THR A 192 7.46 -15.54 -9.32
C THR A 192 8.95 -15.81 -9.49
N ALA A 193 9.41 -16.05 -10.72
CA ALA A 193 10.83 -16.27 -10.99
C ALA A 193 11.66 -14.99 -10.80
N VAL A 194 11.18 -13.85 -11.31
CA VAL A 194 11.88 -12.57 -11.18
C VAL A 194 12.05 -12.21 -9.72
N TYR A 195 10.98 -12.16 -8.95
CA TYR A 195 11.06 -11.81 -7.53
C TYR A 195 11.80 -12.86 -6.70
N GLY A 196 11.56 -14.14 -6.99
CA GLY A 196 12.24 -15.24 -6.32
C GLY A 196 13.76 -15.19 -6.45
N PHE A 197 14.29 -14.82 -7.61
CA PHE A 197 15.75 -14.81 -7.84
C PHE A 197 16.43 -13.44 -7.70
N THR A 198 15.69 -12.35 -7.72
CA THR A 198 16.26 -11.00 -7.59
C THR A 198 16.12 -10.43 -6.19
N VAL A 199 15.00 -10.66 -5.55
CA VAL A 199 14.70 -10.18 -4.19
C VAL A 199 14.84 -11.30 -3.16
N ALA A 200 14.47 -12.52 -3.53
CA ALA A 200 14.41 -13.70 -2.65
C ALA A 200 13.58 -13.45 -1.38
N PRO A 201 12.32 -13.00 -1.52
CA PRO A 201 11.50 -12.67 -0.37
C PRO A 201 11.08 -13.93 0.39
N GLU A 202 10.80 -13.80 1.68
CA GLU A 202 10.18 -14.85 2.49
C GLU A 202 8.74 -15.11 2.03
N THR A 203 8.06 -14.04 1.61
CA THR A 203 6.67 -14.09 1.16
C THR A 203 6.50 -13.25 -0.10
N LEU A 204 5.88 -13.84 -1.11
CA LEU A 204 5.40 -13.17 -2.31
C LEU A 204 3.88 -13.20 -2.30
N ILE A 205 3.25 -12.02 -2.29
CA ILE A 205 1.81 -11.86 -2.21
C ILE A 205 1.29 -11.39 -3.56
N PHE A 206 0.26 -12.04 -4.06
CA PHE A 206 -0.50 -11.60 -5.22
C PHE A 206 -1.86 -11.10 -4.77
N TYR A 207 -2.15 -9.82 -5.00
CA TYR A 207 -3.45 -9.19 -4.75
C TYR A 207 -4.26 -9.16 -6.04
N GLY A 208 -5.48 -9.68 -5.99
CA GLY A 208 -6.41 -9.72 -7.12
C GLY A 208 -7.62 -10.60 -6.83
N ASP A 209 -8.67 -10.46 -7.63
CA ASP A 209 -9.98 -11.10 -7.45
C ASP A 209 -10.23 -12.29 -8.42
N PHE A 210 -9.21 -12.75 -9.11
CA PHE A 210 -9.33 -13.75 -10.19
C PHE A 210 -8.62 -15.08 -9.92
N PHE A 211 -8.04 -15.26 -8.74
CA PHE A 211 -7.25 -16.46 -8.41
C PHE A 211 -8.16 -17.66 -8.09
N THR A 212 -8.32 -18.56 -9.06
CA THR A 212 -8.96 -19.86 -8.82
C THR A 212 -8.05 -20.78 -8.00
N GLU A 213 -8.63 -21.79 -7.34
CA GLU A 213 -7.85 -22.81 -6.63
C GLU A 213 -6.84 -23.51 -7.56
N GLU A 214 -7.27 -23.81 -8.79
CA GLU A 214 -6.39 -24.47 -9.79
C GLU A 214 -5.20 -23.58 -10.16
N LEU A 215 -5.41 -22.30 -10.41
CA LEU A 215 -4.35 -21.35 -10.73
C LEU A 215 -3.34 -21.23 -9.56
N GLN A 216 -3.85 -21.14 -8.34
CA GLN A 216 -3.03 -21.09 -7.13
C GLN A 216 -2.17 -22.36 -6.95
N GLU A 217 -2.77 -23.55 -7.11
CA GLU A 217 -2.07 -24.82 -7.00
C GLU A 217 -0.96 -24.97 -8.06
N GLN A 218 -1.26 -24.63 -9.32
CA GLN A 218 -0.28 -24.66 -10.41
C GLN A 218 0.89 -23.71 -10.13
N LEU A 219 0.64 -22.50 -9.64
CA LEU A 219 1.71 -21.55 -9.33
C LEU A 219 2.54 -21.97 -8.11
N ARG A 220 1.91 -22.52 -7.06
CA ARG A 220 2.63 -23.09 -5.90
C ARG A 220 3.52 -24.28 -6.32
N ALA A 221 3.00 -25.17 -7.15
CA ALA A 221 3.78 -26.29 -7.68
C ALA A 221 4.97 -25.81 -8.53
N TYR A 222 4.76 -24.80 -9.37
CA TYR A 222 5.83 -24.17 -10.14
C TYR A 222 6.90 -23.55 -9.25
N SER A 223 6.50 -22.73 -8.27
CA SER A 223 7.41 -22.09 -7.32
C SER A 223 8.22 -23.09 -6.52
N GLY A 224 7.57 -24.11 -5.99
CA GLY A 224 8.22 -25.18 -5.24
C GLY A 224 9.31 -25.90 -6.06
N LYS A 225 9.02 -26.22 -7.32
CA LYS A 225 10.00 -26.85 -8.23
C LYS A 225 11.13 -25.89 -8.62
N LEU A 226 10.79 -24.61 -8.88
CA LEU A 226 11.74 -23.57 -9.29
C LEU A 226 12.79 -23.30 -8.22
N LEU A 227 12.36 -23.26 -6.96
CA LEU A 227 13.18 -22.90 -5.80
C LEU A 227 13.71 -24.10 -5.03
N GLU A 228 13.44 -25.34 -5.51
CA GLU A 228 13.86 -26.58 -4.86
C GLU A 228 15.37 -26.60 -4.56
N GLY A 229 15.71 -26.89 -3.30
CA GLY A 229 17.10 -26.94 -2.83
C GLY A 229 17.80 -25.59 -2.68
N LYS A 230 17.09 -24.46 -2.87
CA LYS A 230 17.63 -23.10 -2.72
C LYS A 230 17.12 -22.44 -1.44
N PHE A 231 15.85 -22.09 -1.41
CA PHE A 231 15.17 -21.48 -0.27
C PHE A 231 13.65 -21.70 -0.39
N HIS A 232 12.95 -21.41 0.70
CA HIS A 232 11.50 -21.45 0.71
C HIS A 232 10.94 -20.03 0.57
N MET A 233 9.91 -19.87 -0.24
CA MET A 233 9.15 -18.65 -0.43
C MET A 233 7.66 -18.99 -0.34
N ASP A 234 6.97 -18.39 0.62
CA ASP A 234 5.53 -18.52 0.74
C ASP A 234 4.82 -17.74 -0.38
N LEU A 235 3.87 -18.36 -1.07
CA LEU A 235 2.97 -17.69 -2.00
C LEU A 235 1.61 -17.47 -1.35
N ILE A 236 1.22 -16.20 -1.22
CA ILE A 236 -0.09 -15.79 -0.70
C ILE A 236 -0.90 -15.20 -1.85
N PHE A 237 -2.19 -15.54 -1.91
CA PHE A 237 -3.16 -14.95 -2.83
C PHE A 237 -4.23 -14.27 -2.00
N ALA A 238 -4.32 -12.96 -2.13
CA ALA A 238 -5.21 -12.13 -1.33
C ALA A 238 -6.26 -11.46 -2.23
N GLU A 239 -7.53 -11.77 -1.99
CA GLU A 239 -8.66 -11.11 -2.67
C GLU A 239 -8.96 -9.74 -2.05
N ASN A 240 -8.76 -9.61 -0.73
CA ASN A 240 -9.01 -8.39 0.01
C ASN A 240 -7.68 -7.72 0.37
N LEU A 241 -7.47 -6.56 -0.20
CA LEU A 241 -6.30 -5.71 0.02
C LEU A 241 -6.47 -4.71 1.19
N GLU A 242 -7.73 -4.44 1.60
CA GLU A 242 -8.05 -3.36 2.55
C GLU A 242 -7.41 -3.56 3.91
N ARG A 243 -7.38 -4.81 4.40
CA ARG A 243 -6.78 -5.12 5.70
C ARG A 243 -5.30 -4.78 5.74
N ASP A 244 -4.55 -5.25 4.75
CA ASP A 244 -3.11 -5.03 4.68
C ASP A 244 -2.82 -3.54 4.41
N TYR A 245 -3.65 -2.89 3.61
CA TYR A 245 -3.54 -1.45 3.35
C TYR A 245 -3.74 -0.63 4.63
N GLU A 246 -4.83 -0.86 5.38
CA GLU A 246 -5.08 -0.18 6.65
C GLU A 246 -3.93 -0.40 7.63
N GLU A 247 -3.45 -1.65 7.74
CA GLU A 247 -2.36 -1.99 8.66
C GLU A 247 -1.05 -1.31 8.28
N GLY A 248 -0.73 -1.24 6.98
CA GLY A 248 0.44 -0.52 6.50
C GLY A 248 0.36 0.98 6.79
N MET A 249 -0.77 1.60 6.48
CA MET A 249 -1.00 3.01 6.79
C MET A 249 -0.92 3.33 8.29
N LYS A 250 -1.44 2.43 9.14
CA LYS A 250 -1.29 2.56 10.60
C LYS A 250 0.17 2.57 11.03
N ARG A 251 0.96 1.60 10.55
CA ARG A 251 2.38 1.50 10.91
C ARG A 251 3.13 2.74 10.49
N LEU A 252 2.99 3.16 9.24
CA LEU A 252 3.64 4.36 8.71
C LEU A 252 3.25 5.62 9.49
N ALA A 253 1.97 5.79 9.77
CA ALA A 253 1.49 6.94 10.53
C ALA A 253 2.00 6.94 11.98
N LEU A 254 2.06 5.77 12.62
CA LEU A 254 2.56 5.67 14.00
C LEU A 254 4.07 5.89 14.08
N GLU A 255 4.84 5.34 13.14
CA GLU A 255 6.28 5.58 13.04
C GLU A 255 6.57 7.08 12.92
N ALA A 256 5.92 7.76 11.97
CA ALA A 256 6.08 9.20 11.78
C ALA A 256 5.60 10.01 13.00
N LEU A 257 4.48 9.61 13.63
CA LEU A 257 3.96 10.30 14.81
C LEU A 257 4.90 10.16 16.02
N TRP A 258 5.59 9.02 16.17
CA TRP A 258 6.59 8.83 17.21
C TRP A 258 7.86 9.67 16.96
N GLU A 259 8.31 9.75 15.70
CA GLU A 259 9.46 10.61 15.33
C GLU A 259 9.20 12.08 15.63
N GLU A 260 7.99 12.58 15.43
CA GLU A 260 7.59 13.96 15.76
C GLU A 260 7.51 14.24 17.27
N MET A 261 7.48 13.20 18.09
CA MET A 261 7.37 13.32 19.55
C MET A 261 8.74 13.23 20.27
N GLU A 262 9.79 12.79 19.58
CA GLU A 262 11.16 12.72 20.08
C GLU A 262 11.88 14.07 20.00
#